data_70310347af4ce260c7e19c2616aa3a2e
#
_entry.id   70310347af4ce260c7e19c2616aa3a2e
#
_cell.length_a   1.000
_cell.length_b   1.000
_cell.length_c   1.000
_cell.angle_alpha   90.00
_cell.angle_beta   90.00
_cell.angle_gamma   90.00
#
_symmetry.space_group_name_H-M   'P 1'
#
loop_
_entity.id
_entity.type
_entity.pdbx_description
1 polymer ?
#
loop_
_entity_poly.entity_id
_entity_poly.type
_entity_poly.pdbx_seq_one_letter_code
_entity_poly.pdbx_strand_id
1 'polypeptide(L)'
;MAWRRPFSERPAVPSTVVEGQMEQVPTTGGQYISEEGSNDAPPTYQDASGAPIENKSPLGYSVGPVTITLLNITMMIGAGIYSTPSSILSGTGSIGVSLIYWTLGYLLCLTSGAVYLEFTAYFPSRSGSEVVFLEQAYPNPKWLFPTTFAVQSVILSFGIMAQYLIAISGHEGTDWQIKGTALACYSLAILTLVFNTKYAYWFSNAVGIVKICTLLFVIVTGFVVLGGHTKVENPKANFQDVWSGSSTASAYGFTIALYRIIFSYGGYNNAFNVANEVKNPVRSLKIYATAALTTVYMLYMFANIAFFAAVPKNEIENSNLTTASLFFEKIFGNSGAVRGLNFLIALASFGNMIAVIIGLSRRIRECGRQGVLPWTKFWVSTKPFGTTLGPYAIIWFSTTLMILAVPAGDAFTFINDLSIIPNAAFNLAMALGIYVVRWRRKRANLPEPEFKAWHVVILFNILIQLYLLVMPWYPPEGGQYAGDVSFWYATYAVAGIGILLACAIYYWFWAFLIPKWRGYKLRQELINLDGGVQSNRLTKVPDAEVAEWDTMHDAAGRLIESTFEGEEIQVLGKATRRSSDDSRPYAYAANNDPDTTQAAAYV
;
A
#
# COMPACT_ATOMS: atom_id res chain seq x y z
N MET A 1 3.21 19.57 25.59
CA MET A 1 4.26 20.61 25.60
C MET A 1 5.60 19.93 25.80
N ALA A 2 6.33 19.63 24.71
CA ALA A 2 7.78 19.32 24.70
C ALA A 2 8.22 19.15 23.22
N TRP A 3 8.15 20.25 22.45
CA TRP A 3 8.43 20.30 21.01
C TRP A 3 9.62 21.22 20.69
N ARG A 4 10.57 21.36 21.60
CA ARG A 4 11.81 22.10 21.28
C ARG A 4 13.00 21.39 21.92
N ARG A 5 13.76 20.62 21.12
CA ARG A 5 15.21 20.55 21.28
C ARG A 5 15.83 21.23 20.06
N PRO A 6 16.76 22.18 20.30
CA PRO A 6 17.45 22.84 19.20
C PRO A 6 18.37 21.85 18.50
N PHE A 7 18.58 22.08 17.22
CA PHE A 7 19.55 21.38 16.40
C PHE A 7 20.91 21.44 17.06
N SER A 8 21.39 20.36 17.67
CA SER A 8 22.78 20.15 17.89
C SER A 8 23.33 19.47 16.65
N GLU A 9 24.17 20.16 15.91
CA GLU A 9 25.04 19.55 14.93
C GLU A 9 25.78 18.41 15.62
N ARG A 10 25.52 17.18 15.19
CA ARG A 10 26.32 16.04 15.61
C ARG A 10 27.71 16.25 15.01
N PRO A 11 28.78 16.11 15.78
CA PRO A 11 30.12 16.14 15.24
C PRO A 11 30.21 15.03 14.18
N ALA A 12 30.78 15.35 13.03
CA ALA A 12 31.11 14.39 12.00
C ALA A 12 31.93 13.28 12.64
N VAL A 13 31.42 12.05 12.60
CA VAL A 13 32.17 10.88 12.99
C VAL A 13 33.32 10.77 11.97
N PRO A 14 34.58 10.75 12.43
CA PRO A 14 35.70 10.60 11.50
C PRO A 14 35.56 9.26 10.79
N SER A 15 35.49 9.29 9.48
CA SER A 15 35.50 8.14 8.61
C SER A 15 36.90 7.48 8.68
N THR A 16 37.11 6.62 9.66
CA THR A 16 38.19 5.65 9.58
C THR A 16 37.66 4.51 8.71
N VAL A 17 38.05 4.57 7.44
CA VAL A 17 37.89 3.46 6.50
C VAL A 17 38.70 2.28 7.06
N VAL A 18 38.02 1.32 7.62
CA VAL A 18 38.60 -0.01 7.89
C VAL A 18 38.25 -0.87 6.68
N GLU A 19 39.22 -1.09 5.82
CA GLU A 19 39.10 -2.01 4.71
C GLU A 19 38.76 -3.41 5.24
N GLY A 20 37.58 -3.93 4.80
CA GLY A 20 37.38 -5.37 4.66
C GLY A 20 37.21 -6.20 5.92
N GLN A 21 36.47 -5.78 6.94
CA GLN A 21 36.00 -6.70 7.96
C GLN A 21 34.54 -7.10 7.69
N MET A 22 34.34 -8.38 7.33
CA MET A 22 33.01 -8.99 7.28
C MET A 22 32.56 -9.30 8.70
N GLU A 23 31.54 -8.63 9.20
CA GLU A 23 30.95 -8.92 10.48
C GLU A 23 29.81 -9.95 10.33
N GLN A 24 29.92 -11.06 11.05
CA GLN A 24 28.88 -12.08 11.12
C GLN A 24 27.82 -11.65 12.13
N VAL A 25 26.66 -11.26 11.66
CA VAL A 25 25.52 -10.94 12.53
C VAL A 25 24.68 -12.21 12.75
N PRO A 26 24.64 -12.74 14.00
CA PRO A 26 23.82 -13.90 14.29
C PRO A 26 22.34 -13.54 14.26
N THR A 27 21.60 -14.15 13.34
CA THR A 27 20.14 -14.06 13.30
C THR A 27 19.53 -15.43 13.58
N THR A 28 18.30 -15.46 14.08
CA THR A 28 17.55 -16.70 14.33
C THR A 28 17.36 -17.47 13.01
N GLY A 29 18.25 -18.42 12.72
CA GLY A 29 18.16 -19.26 11.53
C GLY A 29 19.32 -19.19 10.55
N GLY A 30 20.39 -18.42 10.83
CA GLY A 30 21.57 -18.39 9.98
C GLY A 30 22.56 -17.29 10.37
N GLN A 31 23.79 -17.43 9.94
CA GLN A 31 24.78 -16.36 9.99
C GLN A 31 24.64 -15.53 8.72
N TYR A 32 24.49 -14.23 8.86
CA TYR A 32 24.51 -13.29 7.75
C TYR A 32 25.86 -12.57 7.74
N ILE A 33 26.47 -12.49 6.59
CA ILE A 33 27.72 -11.73 6.38
C ILE A 33 27.28 -10.35 5.90
N SER A 34 27.64 -9.31 6.63
CA SER A 34 27.49 -7.92 6.19
C SER A 34 28.84 -7.42 5.70
N GLU A 35 28.87 -6.86 4.49
CA GLU A 35 30.03 -6.11 4.03
C GLU A 35 30.03 -4.72 4.72
N GLU A 36 30.99 -4.48 5.60
CA GLU A 36 31.30 -3.14 6.05
C GLU A 36 32.03 -2.39 4.94
N GLY A 37 31.46 -1.28 4.54
CA GLY A 37 32.25 -0.29 3.83
C GLY A 37 32.02 -0.12 2.34
N SER A 38 30.79 0.04 1.90
CA SER A 38 30.56 0.93 0.78
C SER A 38 30.42 2.35 1.34
N ASN A 39 31.20 3.23 0.85
CA ASN A 39 31.66 4.53 1.30
C ASN A 39 30.70 5.55 1.93
N ASP A 40 29.41 5.32 2.12
CA ASP A 40 28.48 6.37 2.53
C ASP A 40 27.46 6.01 3.61
N ALA A 41 27.38 4.77 4.07
CA ALA A 41 26.49 4.43 5.18
C ALA A 41 26.93 3.15 5.88
N PRO A 42 26.81 3.05 7.22
CA PRO A 42 27.02 1.79 7.93
C PRO A 42 26.02 0.74 7.41
N PRO A 43 26.38 -0.57 7.45
CA PRO A 43 25.49 -1.63 7.01
C PRO A 43 24.15 -1.52 7.73
N THR A 44 23.07 -1.54 6.99
CA THR A 44 21.73 -1.51 7.55
C THR A 44 21.36 -2.92 8.05
N TYR A 45 20.40 -3.02 8.96
CA TYR A 45 19.85 -4.33 9.36
C TYR A 45 19.31 -5.11 8.15
N GLN A 46 18.85 -4.41 7.16
CA GLN A 46 18.38 -4.96 5.89
C GLN A 46 19.52 -5.63 5.12
N ASP A 47 20.69 -5.00 5.05
CA ASP A 47 21.87 -5.56 4.39
C ASP A 47 22.34 -6.81 5.13
N ALA A 48 22.41 -6.73 6.45
CA ALA A 48 22.76 -7.85 7.30
C ALA A 48 21.77 -9.02 7.19
N SER A 49 20.49 -8.76 6.91
CA SER A 49 19.49 -9.81 6.68
C SER A 49 19.57 -10.45 5.30
N GLY A 50 20.43 -9.96 4.40
CA GLY A 50 20.57 -10.46 3.06
C GLY A 50 19.41 -10.17 2.12
N ALA A 51 18.55 -9.22 2.47
CA ALA A 51 17.46 -8.79 1.62
C ALA A 51 18.00 -8.03 0.39
N PRO A 52 17.36 -8.13 -0.80
CA PRO A 52 17.80 -7.41 -1.99
C PRO A 52 17.76 -5.90 -1.78
N ILE A 53 18.84 -5.20 -2.12
CA ILE A 53 18.99 -3.76 -1.94
C ILE A 53 18.94 -3.04 -3.28
N GLU A 54 18.48 -1.80 -3.28
CA GLU A 54 18.62 -0.86 -4.39
C GLU A 54 19.36 0.37 -3.90
N ASN A 55 20.65 0.47 -4.18
CA ASN A 55 21.45 1.65 -3.85
C ASN A 55 20.97 2.91 -4.60
N LYS A 56 20.45 2.72 -5.82
CA LYS A 56 19.76 3.75 -6.59
C LYS A 56 18.44 3.19 -7.10
N SER A 57 17.37 3.98 -6.97
CA SER A 57 16.08 3.58 -7.55
C SER A 57 16.17 3.49 -9.07
N PRO A 58 15.88 2.34 -9.69
CA PRO A 58 15.85 2.21 -11.16
C PRO A 58 14.69 2.97 -11.79
N LEU A 59 13.72 3.40 -10.98
CA LEU A 59 12.61 4.27 -11.37
C LEU A 59 12.96 5.76 -11.22
N GLY A 60 14.16 6.08 -10.70
CA GLY A 60 14.62 7.43 -10.40
C GLY A 60 14.02 8.01 -9.12
N TYR A 61 14.53 9.17 -8.71
CA TYR A 61 14.01 9.94 -7.57
C TYR A 61 12.98 10.96 -8.04
N SER A 62 11.83 10.47 -8.53
CA SER A 62 10.77 11.29 -9.11
C SER A 62 9.70 11.74 -8.10
N VAL A 63 9.76 11.21 -6.87
CA VAL A 63 8.76 11.46 -5.82
C VAL A 63 9.25 12.54 -4.87
N GLY A 64 8.85 13.78 -5.15
CA GLY A 64 9.13 14.94 -4.30
C GLY A 64 8.04 15.18 -3.24
N PRO A 65 8.19 16.23 -2.39
CA PRO A 65 7.25 16.57 -1.33
C PRO A 65 5.79 16.70 -1.77
N VAL A 66 5.56 17.41 -2.85
CA VAL A 66 4.23 17.61 -3.43
C VAL A 66 3.63 16.28 -3.89
N THR A 67 4.44 15.44 -4.55
CA THR A 67 3.98 14.13 -5.04
C THR A 67 3.65 13.18 -3.88
N ILE A 68 4.44 13.17 -2.78
CA ILE A 68 4.12 12.39 -1.57
C ILE A 68 2.75 12.79 -1.02
N THR A 69 2.56 14.10 -0.85
CA THR A 69 1.31 14.65 -0.30
C THR A 69 0.12 14.32 -1.20
N LEU A 70 0.24 14.62 -2.50
CA LEU A 70 -0.87 14.43 -3.45
C LEU A 70 -1.12 12.95 -3.77
N LEU A 71 -0.12 12.08 -3.73
CA LEU A 71 -0.30 10.63 -3.95
C LEU A 71 -1.20 10.02 -2.87
N ASN A 72 -0.98 10.39 -1.60
CA ASN A 72 -1.83 9.96 -0.50
C ASN A 72 -3.21 10.62 -0.57
N ILE A 73 -3.30 11.93 -0.80
CA ILE A 73 -4.58 12.65 -0.95
C ILE A 73 -5.38 12.05 -2.11
N THR A 74 -4.75 11.82 -3.25
CA THR A 74 -5.41 11.27 -4.45
C THR A 74 -5.94 9.87 -4.21
N MET A 75 -5.29 9.07 -3.39
CA MET A 75 -5.78 7.75 -3.04
C MET A 75 -6.88 7.80 -1.98
N MET A 76 -6.78 8.66 -0.97
CA MET A 76 -7.82 8.80 0.07
C MET A 76 -9.10 9.44 -0.47
N ILE A 77 -8.98 10.58 -1.17
CA ILE A 77 -10.15 11.27 -1.76
C ILE A 77 -10.59 10.51 -3.02
N GLY A 78 -11.48 9.55 -2.84
CA GLY A 78 -12.12 8.76 -3.88
C GLY A 78 -13.64 8.87 -3.80
N ALA A 79 -14.34 7.79 -4.10
CA ALA A 79 -15.79 7.71 -3.94
C ALA A 79 -16.23 7.74 -2.46
N GLY A 80 -15.36 7.40 -1.51
CA GLY A 80 -15.68 7.26 -0.10
C GLY A 80 -16.41 8.46 0.48
N ILE A 81 -15.77 9.63 0.50
CA ILE A 81 -16.37 10.84 1.11
C ILE A 81 -17.71 11.27 0.47
N TYR A 82 -17.95 10.89 -0.78
CA TYR A 82 -19.18 11.25 -1.49
C TYR A 82 -20.32 10.25 -1.25
N SER A 83 -20.00 8.98 -0.95
CA SER A 83 -20.99 7.88 -0.84
C SER A 83 -21.16 7.31 0.56
N THR A 84 -20.14 7.34 1.43
CA THR A 84 -20.19 6.67 2.74
C THR A 84 -20.83 7.47 3.89
N PRO A 85 -21.00 8.82 3.84
CA PRO A 85 -21.58 9.54 4.96
C PRO A 85 -22.97 9.06 5.36
N SER A 86 -23.81 8.63 4.40
CA SER A 86 -25.14 8.05 4.69
C SER A 86 -25.02 6.75 5.48
N SER A 87 -24.21 5.80 5.02
CA SER A 87 -24.02 4.52 5.72
C SER A 87 -23.37 4.69 7.10
N ILE A 88 -22.47 5.67 7.26
CA ILE A 88 -21.86 5.99 8.55
C ILE A 88 -22.91 6.58 9.50
N LEU A 89 -23.73 7.51 9.00
CA LEU A 89 -24.81 8.12 9.78
C LEU A 89 -25.85 7.09 10.23
N SER A 90 -26.31 6.23 9.30
CA SER A 90 -27.25 5.15 9.62
C SER A 90 -26.68 4.18 10.65
N GLY A 91 -25.39 3.79 10.52
CA GLY A 91 -24.73 2.90 11.47
C GLY A 91 -24.48 3.48 12.84
N THR A 92 -24.26 4.80 12.93
CA THR A 92 -23.99 5.52 14.20
C THR A 92 -25.26 6.12 14.84
N GLY A 93 -26.35 6.21 14.09
CA GLY A 93 -27.65 6.72 14.54
C GLY A 93 -27.68 8.22 14.83
N SER A 94 -26.57 8.94 14.88
CA SER A 94 -26.53 10.37 15.18
C SER A 94 -25.40 11.11 14.49
N ILE A 95 -25.62 12.39 14.22
CA ILE A 95 -24.65 13.27 13.57
C ILE A 95 -23.40 13.46 14.43
N GLY A 96 -23.57 13.66 15.73
CA GLY A 96 -22.45 13.82 16.66
C GLY A 96 -21.54 12.60 16.70
N VAL A 97 -22.09 11.40 16.84
CA VAL A 97 -21.33 10.16 16.82
C VAL A 97 -20.68 9.93 15.46
N SER A 98 -21.37 10.23 14.35
CA SER A 98 -20.80 10.13 13.00
C SER A 98 -19.54 11.00 12.86
N LEU A 99 -19.55 12.25 13.31
CA LEU A 99 -18.38 13.14 13.29
C LEU A 99 -17.23 12.64 14.19
N ILE A 100 -17.56 12.06 15.36
CA ILE A 100 -16.55 11.40 16.20
C ILE A 100 -15.91 10.22 15.45
N TYR A 101 -16.67 9.43 14.71
CA TYR A 101 -16.15 8.33 13.92
C TYR A 101 -15.20 8.78 12.81
N TRP A 102 -15.47 9.91 12.15
CA TRP A 102 -14.53 10.51 11.21
C TRP A 102 -13.20 10.91 11.88
N THR A 103 -13.26 11.44 13.10
CA THR A 103 -12.08 11.75 13.91
C THR A 103 -11.35 10.47 14.36
N LEU A 104 -12.10 9.46 14.76
CA LEU A 104 -11.54 8.14 15.11
C LEU A 104 -10.78 7.54 13.92
N GLY A 105 -11.33 7.60 12.70
CA GLY A 105 -10.66 7.15 11.48
C GLY A 105 -9.33 7.87 11.23
N TYR A 106 -9.29 9.19 11.44
CA TYR A 106 -8.04 9.94 11.38
C TYR A 106 -7.00 9.43 12.38
N LEU A 107 -7.39 9.21 13.64
CA LEU A 107 -6.50 8.69 14.68
C LEU A 107 -6.01 7.28 14.36
N LEU A 108 -6.88 6.43 13.82
CA LEU A 108 -6.52 5.09 13.35
C LEU A 108 -5.44 5.13 12.27
N CYS A 109 -5.65 5.95 11.26
CA CYS A 109 -4.68 6.10 10.16
C CYS A 109 -3.37 6.72 10.64
N LEU A 110 -3.43 7.67 11.58
CA LEU A 110 -2.25 8.29 12.16
C LEU A 110 -1.40 7.29 12.95
N THR A 111 -2.04 6.43 13.76
CA THR A 111 -1.35 5.39 14.53
C THR A 111 -0.77 4.29 13.64
N SER A 112 -1.51 3.87 12.61
CA SER A 112 -0.99 2.94 11.61
C SER A 112 0.15 3.58 10.81
N GLY A 113 0.04 4.84 10.40
CA GLY A 113 1.09 5.58 9.72
C GLY A 113 2.39 5.68 10.54
N ALA A 114 2.29 5.78 11.86
CA ALA A 114 3.47 5.75 12.75
C ALA A 114 4.18 4.38 12.73
N VAL A 115 3.41 3.27 12.64
CA VAL A 115 3.95 1.91 12.47
C VAL A 115 4.70 1.80 11.14
N TYR A 116 4.10 2.25 10.04
CA TYR A 116 4.74 2.25 8.72
C TYR A 116 6.01 3.10 8.70
N LEU A 117 5.99 4.27 9.33
CA LEU A 117 7.14 5.17 9.38
C LEU A 117 8.31 4.57 10.14
N GLU A 118 8.06 3.86 11.25
CA GLU A 118 9.12 3.17 11.98
C GLU A 118 9.75 2.04 11.14
N PHE A 119 8.92 1.24 10.46
CA PHE A 119 9.46 0.25 9.53
C PHE A 119 10.25 0.88 8.39
N THR A 120 9.80 2.01 7.85
CA THR A 120 10.57 2.73 6.82
C THR A 120 11.88 3.27 7.37
N ALA A 121 11.94 3.64 8.67
CA ALA A 121 13.19 4.05 9.29
C ALA A 121 14.18 2.88 9.47
N TYR A 122 13.69 1.65 9.54
CA TYR A 122 14.53 0.45 9.51
C TYR A 122 14.97 0.05 8.11
N PHE A 123 14.11 0.25 7.09
CA PHE A 123 14.30 -0.24 5.72
C PHE A 123 14.07 0.85 4.66
N PRO A 124 14.82 1.96 4.68
CA PRO A 124 14.54 3.14 3.86
C PRO A 124 14.79 2.94 2.36
N SER A 125 15.64 1.98 2.00
CA SER A 125 16.03 1.71 0.60
C SER A 125 15.07 0.77 -0.13
N ARG A 126 13.97 0.33 0.51
CA ARG A 126 13.03 -0.63 -0.07
C ARG A 126 11.66 -0.03 -0.34
N SER A 127 11.02 -0.51 -1.41
CA SER A 127 9.63 -0.20 -1.77
C SER A 127 8.71 -1.40 -1.49
N GLY A 128 7.41 -1.20 -1.61
CA GLY A 128 6.42 -2.26 -1.43
C GLY A 128 5.91 -2.43 -0.01
N SER A 129 6.29 -1.49 0.90
CA SER A 129 5.82 -1.37 2.30
C SER A 129 5.53 -2.70 3.01
N GLU A 130 4.29 -3.15 3.10
CA GLU A 130 3.87 -4.31 3.92
C GLU A 130 4.60 -5.60 3.56
N VAL A 131 4.91 -5.83 2.29
CA VAL A 131 5.66 -7.01 1.83
C VAL A 131 7.02 -7.08 2.50
N VAL A 132 7.73 -5.95 2.49
CA VAL A 132 9.06 -5.82 3.08
C VAL A 132 8.99 -5.89 4.59
N PHE A 133 8.07 -5.13 5.19
CA PHE A 133 7.97 -4.98 6.63
C PHE A 133 7.65 -6.30 7.33
N LEU A 134 6.71 -7.07 6.76
CA LEU A 134 6.32 -8.37 7.31
C LEU A 134 7.38 -9.45 7.05
N GLU A 135 8.02 -9.44 5.87
CA GLU A 135 9.12 -10.35 5.59
C GLU A 135 10.29 -10.13 6.56
N GLN A 136 10.62 -8.87 6.85
CA GLN A 136 11.71 -8.55 7.76
C GLN A 136 11.33 -8.76 9.25
N ALA A 137 10.07 -8.53 9.61
CA ALA A 137 9.59 -8.82 10.96
C ALA A 137 9.56 -10.34 11.23
N TYR A 138 9.14 -11.12 10.24
CA TYR A 138 8.95 -12.57 10.33
C TYR A 138 9.68 -13.30 9.20
N PRO A 139 11.01 -13.39 9.24
CA PRO A 139 11.79 -14.01 8.16
C PRO A 139 11.60 -15.53 8.08
N ASN A 140 11.03 -16.16 9.07
CA ASN A 140 10.71 -17.59 9.10
C ASN A 140 9.20 -17.79 9.31
N PRO A 141 8.55 -18.61 8.48
CA PRO A 141 9.11 -19.33 7.33
C PRO A 141 9.41 -18.40 6.15
N LYS A 142 10.56 -18.65 5.47
CA LYS A 142 11.01 -17.84 4.32
C LYS A 142 9.92 -17.74 3.25
N TRP A 143 9.78 -16.58 2.61
CA TRP A 143 8.90 -16.28 1.48
C TRP A 143 7.37 -16.36 1.75
N LEU A 144 6.93 -16.59 3.00
CA LEU A 144 5.51 -16.68 3.33
C LEU A 144 4.77 -15.39 2.97
N PHE A 145 5.23 -14.25 3.47
CA PHE A 145 4.57 -12.97 3.24
C PHE A 145 4.68 -12.49 1.78
N PRO A 146 5.86 -12.51 1.11
CA PRO A 146 5.94 -12.17 -0.30
C PRO A 146 5.02 -13.01 -1.19
N THR A 147 4.90 -14.33 -0.93
CA THR A 147 3.99 -15.21 -1.66
C THR A 147 2.53 -14.86 -1.40
N THR A 148 2.17 -14.61 -0.14
CA THR A 148 0.80 -14.23 0.24
C THR A 148 0.39 -12.91 -0.42
N PHE A 149 1.27 -11.91 -0.41
CA PHE A 149 0.99 -10.63 -1.07
C PHE A 149 0.95 -10.74 -2.59
N ALA A 150 1.77 -11.58 -3.20
CA ALA A 150 1.72 -11.83 -4.64
C ALA A 150 0.35 -12.39 -5.05
N VAL A 151 -0.16 -13.38 -4.34
CA VAL A 151 -1.48 -13.98 -4.59
C VAL A 151 -2.62 -13.00 -4.27
N GLN A 152 -2.57 -12.34 -3.11
CA GLN A 152 -3.58 -11.37 -2.68
C GLN A 152 -3.68 -10.18 -3.63
N SER A 153 -2.56 -9.66 -4.13
CA SER A 153 -2.54 -8.52 -5.05
C SER A 153 -3.24 -8.84 -6.38
N VAL A 154 -3.26 -10.10 -6.78
CA VAL A 154 -4.02 -10.56 -7.96
C VAL A 154 -5.52 -10.57 -7.69
N ILE A 155 -5.95 -10.88 -6.46
CA ILE A 155 -7.37 -11.10 -6.13
C ILE A 155 -8.10 -9.77 -5.82
N LEU A 156 -7.45 -8.78 -5.20
CA LEU A 156 -8.09 -7.59 -4.62
C LEU A 156 -8.06 -6.32 -5.49
N SER A 157 -7.90 -6.41 -6.79
CA SER A 157 -7.86 -5.23 -7.68
C SER A 157 -9.22 -4.97 -8.33
N PHE A 158 -9.91 -3.86 -7.95
CA PHE A 158 -11.26 -3.55 -8.45
C PHE A 158 -11.48 -2.08 -8.80
N GLY A 159 -12.42 -1.81 -9.71
CA GLY A 159 -12.80 -0.47 -10.15
C GLY A 159 -14.27 -0.12 -9.85
N ILE A 160 -14.48 0.96 -9.10
CA ILE A 160 -15.80 1.48 -8.68
C ILE A 160 -16.32 2.56 -9.63
N MET A 161 -15.47 3.06 -10.52
CA MET A 161 -15.70 4.26 -11.32
C MET A 161 -16.89 4.15 -12.29
N ALA A 162 -17.20 2.96 -12.75
CA ALA A 162 -18.17 2.75 -13.83
C ALA A 162 -19.57 3.24 -13.49
N GLN A 163 -20.03 3.06 -12.25
CA GLN A 163 -21.35 3.48 -11.82
C GLN A 163 -21.54 5.01 -11.90
N TYR A 164 -20.51 5.77 -11.54
CA TYR A 164 -20.58 7.23 -11.63
C TYR A 164 -20.57 7.74 -13.08
N LEU A 165 -19.83 7.09 -13.97
CA LEU A 165 -19.81 7.45 -15.39
C LEU A 165 -21.16 7.20 -16.06
N ILE A 166 -21.83 6.10 -15.71
CA ILE A 166 -23.16 5.81 -16.23
C ILE A 166 -24.20 6.77 -15.66
N ALA A 167 -24.10 7.13 -14.37
CA ALA A 167 -24.97 8.11 -13.76
C ALA A 167 -24.88 9.50 -14.43
N ILE A 168 -23.77 9.85 -15.08
CA ILE A 168 -23.63 11.10 -15.86
C ILE A 168 -24.59 11.09 -17.06
N SER A 169 -24.83 9.94 -17.69
CA SER A 169 -25.72 9.84 -18.85
C SER A 169 -27.20 10.02 -18.49
N GLY A 170 -27.56 9.89 -17.21
CA GLY A 170 -28.95 9.96 -16.74
C GLY A 170 -29.77 8.70 -17.06
N HIS A 171 -29.10 7.58 -17.39
CA HIS A 171 -29.72 6.27 -17.64
C HIS A 171 -29.30 5.28 -16.56
N GLU A 172 -30.18 4.36 -16.24
CA GLU A 172 -29.81 3.16 -15.48
C GLU A 172 -29.10 2.21 -16.43
N GLY A 173 -27.81 1.97 -16.17
CA GLY A 173 -26.99 1.11 -17.02
C GLY A 173 -27.30 -0.36 -16.79
N THR A 174 -27.32 -1.14 -17.85
CA THR A 174 -27.32 -2.60 -17.74
C THR A 174 -25.98 -3.10 -17.17
N ASP A 175 -25.95 -4.29 -16.55
CA ASP A 175 -24.74 -4.91 -16.00
C ASP A 175 -23.57 -4.91 -16.99
N TRP A 176 -23.83 -5.21 -18.26
CA TRP A 176 -22.80 -5.23 -19.29
C TRP A 176 -22.26 -3.83 -19.66
N GLN A 177 -23.13 -2.81 -19.62
CA GLN A 177 -22.70 -1.41 -19.82
C GLN A 177 -21.79 -0.95 -18.67
N ILE A 178 -22.13 -1.32 -17.42
CA ILE A 178 -21.31 -1.03 -16.24
C ILE A 178 -19.96 -1.71 -16.35
N LYS A 179 -19.93 -3.02 -16.67
CA LYS A 179 -18.70 -3.80 -16.83
C LYS A 179 -17.83 -3.29 -17.99
N GLY A 180 -18.42 -3.00 -19.14
CA GLY A 180 -17.70 -2.46 -20.30
C GLY A 180 -17.07 -1.09 -20.04
N THR A 181 -17.82 -0.20 -19.37
CA THR A 181 -17.32 1.13 -18.97
C THR A 181 -16.21 1.01 -17.95
N ALA A 182 -16.34 0.12 -16.96
CA ALA A 182 -15.30 -0.15 -15.97
C ALA A 182 -14.01 -0.62 -16.63
N LEU A 183 -14.10 -1.58 -17.56
CA LEU A 183 -12.94 -2.10 -18.28
C LEU A 183 -12.27 -1.04 -19.15
N ALA A 184 -13.04 -0.20 -19.84
CA ALA A 184 -12.51 0.90 -20.66
C ALA A 184 -11.75 1.91 -19.80
N CYS A 185 -12.32 2.34 -18.67
CA CYS A 185 -11.69 3.28 -17.75
C CYS A 185 -10.43 2.69 -17.13
N TYR A 186 -10.47 1.41 -16.75
CA TYR A 186 -9.32 0.74 -16.16
C TYR A 186 -8.18 0.58 -17.17
N SER A 187 -8.50 0.21 -18.40
CA SER A 187 -7.51 0.15 -19.49
C SER A 187 -6.89 1.50 -19.78
N LEU A 188 -7.68 2.58 -19.77
CA LEU A 188 -7.19 3.94 -19.94
C LEU A 188 -6.23 4.34 -18.79
N ALA A 189 -6.57 3.98 -17.55
CA ALA A 189 -5.68 4.25 -16.41
C ALA A 189 -4.34 3.51 -16.54
N ILE A 190 -4.35 2.24 -16.93
CA ILE A 190 -3.11 1.49 -17.19
C ILE A 190 -2.30 2.13 -18.32
N LEU A 191 -2.93 2.51 -19.42
CA LEU A 191 -2.24 3.17 -20.53
C LEU A 191 -1.53 4.47 -20.11
N THR A 192 -2.16 5.28 -19.24
CA THR A 192 -1.49 6.50 -18.73
C THR A 192 -0.23 6.20 -17.92
N LEU A 193 -0.16 5.02 -17.28
CA LEU A 193 0.96 4.61 -16.42
C LEU A 193 2.09 3.91 -17.18
N VAL A 194 1.79 3.29 -18.34
CA VAL A 194 2.74 2.46 -19.09
C VAL A 194 3.89 3.26 -19.67
N PHE A 195 3.61 4.42 -20.24
CA PHE A 195 4.59 5.12 -21.08
C PHE A 195 5.67 5.86 -20.27
N ASN A 196 5.34 6.48 -19.14
CA ASN A 196 6.32 7.22 -18.36
C ASN A 196 5.88 7.47 -16.92
N THR A 197 6.69 7.02 -15.97
CA THR A 197 6.42 7.18 -14.52
C THR A 197 6.31 8.66 -14.11
N LYS A 198 7.13 9.54 -14.67
CA LYS A 198 7.14 10.98 -14.33
C LYS A 198 5.85 11.67 -14.76
N TYR A 199 5.37 11.39 -15.99
CA TYR A 199 4.09 11.92 -16.46
C TYR A 199 2.90 11.33 -15.68
N ALA A 200 2.98 10.06 -15.27
CA ALA A 200 1.97 9.44 -14.43
C ALA A 200 1.84 10.14 -13.07
N TYR A 201 2.94 10.47 -12.43
CA TYR A 201 2.92 11.26 -11.18
C TYR A 201 2.40 12.67 -11.40
N TRP A 202 2.80 13.34 -12.48
CA TRP A 202 2.30 14.68 -12.80
C TRP A 202 0.79 14.67 -13.01
N PHE A 203 0.27 13.71 -13.76
CA PHE A 203 -1.17 13.53 -13.97
C PHE A 203 -1.90 13.22 -12.66
N SER A 204 -1.38 12.30 -11.85
CA SER A 204 -1.92 11.99 -10.52
C SER A 204 -1.96 13.24 -9.62
N ASN A 205 -0.92 14.06 -9.65
CA ASN A 205 -0.87 15.32 -8.89
C ASN A 205 -1.94 16.31 -9.39
N ALA A 206 -2.11 16.45 -10.70
CA ALA A 206 -3.13 17.33 -11.28
C ALA A 206 -4.54 16.90 -10.86
N VAL A 207 -4.85 15.61 -10.95
CA VAL A 207 -6.14 15.08 -10.48
C VAL A 207 -6.29 15.26 -8.97
N GLY A 208 -5.23 15.09 -8.19
CA GLY A 208 -5.23 15.36 -6.75
C GLY A 208 -5.63 16.80 -6.41
N ILE A 209 -5.13 17.77 -7.16
CA ILE A 209 -5.51 19.18 -7.00
C ILE A 209 -6.99 19.39 -7.33
N VAL A 210 -7.47 18.82 -8.44
CA VAL A 210 -8.89 18.91 -8.81
C VAL A 210 -9.79 18.36 -7.71
N LYS A 211 -9.43 17.24 -7.09
CA LYS A 211 -10.17 16.65 -5.96
C LYS A 211 -10.26 17.59 -4.75
N ILE A 212 -9.13 18.20 -4.39
CA ILE A 212 -9.11 19.20 -3.30
C ILE A 212 -10.02 20.38 -3.64
N CYS A 213 -9.92 20.91 -4.86
CA CYS A 213 -10.79 22.01 -5.30
C CYS A 213 -12.27 21.63 -5.28
N THR A 214 -12.61 20.40 -5.70
CA THR A 214 -14.00 19.91 -5.64
C THR A 214 -14.53 19.84 -4.22
N LEU A 215 -13.76 19.30 -3.27
CA LEU A 215 -14.16 19.26 -1.87
C LEU A 215 -14.24 20.66 -1.24
N LEU A 216 -13.30 21.54 -1.56
CA LEU A 216 -13.35 22.93 -1.10
C LEU A 216 -14.60 23.64 -1.63
N PHE A 217 -14.97 23.39 -2.89
CA PHE A 217 -16.21 23.91 -3.45
C PHE A 217 -17.44 23.42 -2.68
N VAL A 218 -17.52 22.13 -2.36
CA VAL A 218 -18.59 21.55 -1.52
C VAL A 218 -18.61 22.20 -0.14
N ILE A 219 -17.46 22.35 0.50
CA ILE A 219 -17.31 22.95 1.83
C ILE A 219 -17.79 24.41 1.84
N VAL A 220 -17.28 25.22 0.90
CA VAL A 220 -17.68 26.64 0.81
C VAL A 220 -19.18 26.78 0.55
N THR A 221 -19.72 25.98 -0.38
CA THR A 221 -21.16 25.95 -0.64
C THR A 221 -21.94 25.55 0.60
N GLY A 222 -21.51 24.54 1.36
CA GLY A 222 -22.14 24.13 2.60
C GLY A 222 -22.14 25.23 3.70
N PHE A 223 -21.05 25.98 3.81
CA PHE A 223 -20.99 27.12 4.74
C PHE A 223 -21.91 28.28 4.30
N VAL A 224 -22.07 28.50 2.99
CA VAL A 224 -23.07 29.46 2.47
C VAL A 224 -24.50 29.01 2.84
N VAL A 225 -24.77 27.69 2.71
CA VAL A 225 -26.05 27.11 3.17
C VAL A 225 -26.25 27.33 4.67
N LEU A 226 -25.24 27.02 5.49
CA LEU A 226 -25.30 27.18 6.94
C LEU A 226 -25.51 28.66 7.36
N GLY A 227 -25.03 29.61 6.56
CA GLY A 227 -25.26 31.03 6.71
C GLY A 227 -26.67 31.50 6.34
N GLY A 228 -27.53 30.63 5.81
CA GLY A 228 -28.91 30.94 5.45
C GLY A 228 -29.07 31.67 4.11
N HIS A 229 -28.05 31.64 3.24
CA HIS A 229 -28.08 32.36 1.95
C HIS A 229 -28.54 31.49 0.77
N THR A 230 -29.28 30.40 1.05
CA THR A 230 -29.78 29.46 0.04
C THR A 230 -31.27 29.14 0.24
N LYS A 231 -31.85 28.37 -0.70
CA LYS A 231 -33.26 27.92 -0.63
C LYS A 231 -33.52 26.80 0.38
N VAL A 232 -32.50 26.35 1.13
CA VAL A 232 -32.66 25.31 2.16
C VAL A 232 -33.37 25.90 3.37
N GLU A 233 -34.56 25.39 3.71
CA GLU A 233 -35.45 26.01 4.72
C GLU A 233 -34.86 26.05 6.13
N ASN A 234 -34.18 24.96 6.59
CA ASN A 234 -33.65 24.87 7.95
C ASN A 234 -32.22 24.29 7.98
N PRO A 235 -31.19 25.05 7.59
CA PRO A 235 -29.84 24.55 7.49
C PRO A 235 -29.20 24.17 8.83
N LYS A 236 -29.81 24.58 9.95
CA LYS A 236 -29.34 24.30 11.31
C LYS A 236 -30.12 23.18 12.00
N ALA A 237 -31.12 22.58 11.37
CA ALA A 237 -31.98 21.57 11.99
C ALA A 237 -31.18 20.37 12.52
N ASN A 238 -30.25 19.86 11.74
CA ASN A 238 -29.40 18.75 12.10
C ASN A 238 -28.40 19.05 13.23
N PHE A 239 -28.17 20.33 13.54
CA PHE A 239 -27.20 20.75 14.57
C PHE A 239 -27.87 21.17 15.88
N GLN A 240 -29.21 21.19 15.96
CA GLN A 240 -29.94 21.53 17.18
C GLN A 240 -29.89 20.40 18.20
N ASP A 241 -29.95 19.15 17.73
CA ASP A 241 -29.83 17.94 18.57
C ASP A 241 -28.93 16.89 17.89
N VAL A 242 -27.64 17.16 17.92
CA VAL A 242 -26.60 16.34 17.23
C VAL A 242 -26.50 14.92 17.78
N TRP A 243 -27.02 14.66 18.98
CA TRP A 243 -26.97 13.34 19.65
C TRP A 243 -28.26 12.54 19.49
N SER A 244 -29.29 13.12 18.87
CA SER A 244 -30.56 12.44 18.63
C SER A 244 -30.38 11.20 17.80
N GLY A 245 -30.90 10.06 18.30
CA GLY A 245 -30.80 8.75 17.69
C GLY A 245 -29.55 7.95 18.05
N SER A 246 -28.66 8.45 18.91
CA SER A 246 -27.46 7.69 19.32
C SER A 246 -27.79 6.41 20.09
N SER A 247 -28.96 6.33 20.74
CA SER A 247 -29.45 5.14 21.44
C SER A 247 -30.00 4.05 20.52
N THR A 248 -30.25 4.34 19.24
CA THR A 248 -30.77 3.37 18.27
C THR A 248 -29.66 2.62 17.52
N ALA A 249 -28.41 3.03 17.70
CA ALA A 249 -27.28 2.42 17.02
C ALA A 249 -26.93 1.05 17.63
N SER A 250 -26.83 0.04 16.79
CA SER A 250 -26.44 -1.32 17.18
C SER A 250 -24.91 -1.51 17.11
N ALA A 251 -24.40 -2.53 17.81
CA ALA A 251 -22.98 -2.90 17.72
C ALA A 251 -22.56 -3.26 16.28
N TYR A 252 -23.45 -3.88 15.52
CA TYR A 252 -23.27 -4.14 14.08
C TYR A 252 -23.17 -2.84 13.29
N GLY A 253 -24.10 -1.88 13.52
CA GLY A 253 -24.09 -0.57 12.87
C GLY A 253 -22.79 0.20 13.11
N PHE A 254 -22.30 0.22 14.34
CA PHE A 254 -21.01 0.83 14.69
C PHE A 254 -19.84 0.16 13.96
N THR A 255 -19.87 -1.16 13.80
CA THR A 255 -18.82 -1.89 13.09
C THR A 255 -18.83 -1.55 11.60
N ILE A 256 -20.00 -1.57 10.96
CA ILE A 256 -20.12 -1.18 9.54
C ILE A 256 -19.70 0.27 9.33
N ALA A 257 -20.13 1.19 10.20
CA ALA A 257 -19.69 2.59 10.15
C ALA A 257 -18.16 2.71 10.20
N LEU A 258 -17.50 1.94 11.07
CA LEU A 258 -16.05 1.94 11.15
C LEU A 258 -15.39 1.39 9.87
N TYR A 259 -15.99 0.38 9.24
CA TYR A 259 -15.51 -0.14 7.96
C TYR A 259 -15.59 0.91 6.84
N ARG A 260 -16.70 1.65 6.78
CA ARG A 260 -16.87 2.75 5.81
C ARG A 260 -15.89 3.90 6.06
N ILE A 261 -15.58 4.19 7.32
CA ILE A 261 -14.53 5.14 7.71
C ILE A 261 -13.15 4.66 7.23
N ILE A 262 -12.76 3.43 7.53
CA ILE A 262 -11.48 2.87 7.12
C ILE A 262 -11.34 2.86 5.59
N PHE A 263 -12.41 2.50 4.89
CA PHE A 263 -12.47 2.60 3.43
C PHE A 263 -12.24 4.03 2.93
N SER A 264 -12.90 5.01 3.54
CA SER A 264 -12.80 6.42 3.15
C SER A 264 -11.41 7.02 3.37
N TYR A 265 -10.68 6.56 4.38
CA TYR A 265 -9.28 6.92 4.62
C TYR A 265 -8.27 5.98 3.95
N GLY A 266 -8.72 4.96 3.23
CA GLY A 266 -7.85 4.01 2.55
C GLY A 266 -6.88 4.71 1.61
N GLY A 267 -5.57 4.44 1.75
CA GLY A 267 -4.52 5.08 0.95
C GLY A 267 -3.60 6.04 1.70
N TYR A 268 -3.81 6.25 3.00
CA TYR A 268 -2.91 7.04 3.86
C TYR A 268 -1.46 6.52 3.82
N ASN A 269 -1.28 5.23 3.54
CA ASN A 269 -0.01 4.52 3.48
C ASN A 269 0.60 4.41 2.06
N ASN A 270 -0.06 4.95 1.03
CA ASN A 270 0.34 4.70 -0.37
C ASN A 270 1.75 5.23 -0.69
N ALA A 271 2.14 6.37 -0.12
CA ALA A 271 3.47 6.93 -0.32
C ALA A 271 4.60 6.03 0.23
N PHE A 272 4.32 5.17 1.21
CA PHE A 272 5.32 4.21 1.72
C PHE A 272 5.68 3.12 0.71
N ASN A 273 4.78 2.81 -0.23
CA ASN A 273 5.06 1.86 -1.31
C ASN A 273 6.14 2.34 -2.29
N VAL A 274 6.36 3.65 -2.37
CA VAL A 274 7.33 4.29 -3.26
C VAL A 274 8.51 4.90 -2.48
N ALA A 275 8.77 4.43 -1.26
CA ALA A 275 9.77 5.01 -0.37
C ALA A 275 11.17 5.09 -0.99
N ASN A 276 11.58 4.11 -1.81
CA ASN A 276 12.86 4.09 -2.51
C ASN A 276 12.95 5.09 -3.69
N GLU A 277 11.83 5.70 -4.11
CA GLU A 277 11.80 6.78 -5.12
C GLU A 277 11.88 8.17 -4.47
N VAL A 278 11.99 8.24 -3.13
CA VAL A 278 12.02 9.48 -2.33
C VAL A 278 13.42 9.73 -1.82
N LYS A 279 13.93 10.95 -1.99
CA LYS A 279 15.15 11.39 -1.30
C LYS A 279 14.86 11.59 0.19
N ASN A 280 15.67 11.03 1.09
CA ASN A 280 15.47 11.09 2.54
C ASN A 280 14.06 10.62 2.95
N PRO A 281 13.71 9.34 2.73
CA PRO A 281 12.33 8.86 2.84
C PRO A 281 11.74 9.03 4.24
N VAL A 282 12.50 8.79 5.30
CA VAL A 282 12.00 8.87 6.69
C VAL A 282 11.50 10.28 7.01
N ARG A 283 12.33 11.29 6.77
CA ARG A 283 11.99 12.69 7.05
C ARG A 283 10.85 13.18 6.15
N SER A 284 10.93 12.85 4.86
CA SER A 284 9.95 13.31 3.87
C SER A 284 8.58 12.68 4.13
N LEU A 285 8.50 11.37 4.34
CA LEU A 285 7.24 10.69 4.63
C LEU A 285 6.66 11.12 5.97
N LYS A 286 7.47 11.30 7.02
CA LYS A 286 7.02 11.82 8.31
C LYS A 286 6.28 13.15 8.18
N ILE A 287 6.81 14.08 7.39
CA ILE A 287 6.22 15.42 7.25
C ILE A 287 5.05 15.39 6.26
N TYR A 288 5.29 14.92 5.05
CA TYR A 288 4.36 15.11 3.94
C TYR A 288 3.23 14.08 3.93
N ALA A 289 3.45 12.83 4.36
CA ALA A 289 2.36 11.86 4.49
C ALA A 289 1.44 12.21 5.67
N THR A 290 2.00 12.69 6.79
CA THR A 290 1.19 13.16 7.94
C THR A 290 0.42 14.43 7.57
N ALA A 291 1.04 15.37 6.87
CA ALA A 291 0.35 16.57 6.39
C ALA A 291 -0.79 16.22 5.43
N ALA A 292 -0.59 15.27 4.52
CA ALA A 292 -1.63 14.77 3.63
C ALA A 292 -2.84 14.21 4.40
N LEU A 293 -2.58 13.34 5.36
CA LEU A 293 -3.62 12.73 6.19
C LEU A 293 -4.40 13.78 7.00
N THR A 294 -3.69 14.74 7.60
CA THR A 294 -4.32 15.83 8.37
C THR A 294 -5.16 16.74 7.47
N THR A 295 -4.67 17.05 6.27
CA THR A 295 -5.42 17.82 5.26
C THR A 295 -6.71 17.10 4.86
N VAL A 296 -6.64 15.80 4.59
CA VAL A 296 -7.83 15.01 4.25
C VAL A 296 -8.81 14.94 5.42
N TYR A 297 -8.33 14.77 6.65
CA TYR A 297 -9.20 14.82 7.83
C TYR A 297 -9.98 16.13 7.93
N MET A 298 -9.32 17.27 7.78
CA MET A 298 -9.98 18.58 7.82
C MET A 298 -11.00 18.73 6.69
N LEU A 299 -10.63 18.33 5.47
CA LEU A 299 -11.55 18.34 4.32
C LEU A 299 -12.77 17.44 4.56
N TYR A 300 -12.59 16.26 5.12
CA TYR A 300 -13.68 15.32 5.40
C TYR A 300 -14.61 15.84 6.49
N MET A 301 -14.06 16.39 7.57
CA MET A 301 -14.85 16.98 8.63
C MET A 301 -15.73 18.13 8.12
N PHE A 302 -15.15 19.07 7.39
CA PHE A 302 -15.89 20.20 6.85
C PHE A 302 -16.88 19.79 5.74
N ALA A 303 -16.55 18.79 4.91
CA ALA A 303 -17.46 18.26 3.91
C ALA A 303 -18.68 17.58 4.56
N ASN A 304 -18.49 16.80 5.63
CA ASN A 304 -19.62 16.22 6.37
C ASN A 304 -20.51 17.29 7.02
N ILE A 305 -19.91 18.31 7.62
CA ILE A 305 -20.66 19.46 8.15
C ILE A 305 -21.47 20.14 7.02
N ALA A 306 -20.88 20.31 5.84
CA ALA A 306 -21.58 20.86 4.68
C ALA A 306 -22.76 19.98 4.23
N PHE A 307 -22.58 18.67 4.17
CA PHE A 307 -23.65 17.74 3.82
C PHE A 307 -24.80 17.78 4.83
N PHE A 308 -24.49 17.77 6.12
CA PHE A 308 -25.50 17.85 7.20
C PHE A 308 -26.17 19.21 7.28
N ALA A 309 -25.56 20.29 6.79
CA ALA A 309 -26.21 21.60 6.70
C ALA A 309 -27.25 21.66 5.59
N ALA A 310 -27.05 20.95 4.48
CA ALA A 310 -27.89 21.05 3.31
C ALA A 310 -29.00 20.00 3.23
N VAL A 311 -28.79 18.82 3.80
CA VAL A 311 -29.69 17.68 3.67
C VAL A 311 -30.19 17.22 5.04
N PRO A 312 -31.50 17.10 5.25
CA PRO A 312 -32.06 16.57 6.48
C PRO A 312 -31.60 15.13 6.76
N LYS A 313 -31.37 14.80 8.03
CA LYS A 313 -30.91 13.49 8.49
C LYS A 313 -31.71 12.33 7.88
N ASN A 314 -33.04 12.41 7.98
CA ASN A 314 -33.93 11.35 7.48
C ASN A 314 -33.81 11.11 5.97
N GLU A 315 -33.51 12.14 5.19
CA GLU A 315 -33.28 11.98 3.75
C GLU A 315 -31.93 11.34 3.45
N ILE A 316 -30.90 11.66 4.23
CA ILE A 316 -29.58 11.03 4.09
C ILE A 316 -29.67 9.52 4.39
N GLU A 317 -30.41 9.13 5.44
CA GLU A 317 -30.53 7.76 5.89
C GLU A 317 -31.36 6.88 4.93
N ASN A 318 -32.38 7.45 4.28
CA ASN A 318 -33.36 6.69 3.48
C ASN A 318 -33.16 6.81 1.95
N SER A 319 -32.17 7.55 1.49
CA SER A 319 -31.96 7.74 0.07
C SER A 319 -31.05 6.69 -0.56
N ASN A 320 -31.38 6.25 -1.75
CA ASN A 320 -30.53 5.44 -2.61
C ASN A 320 -29.45 6.25 -3.34
N LEU A 321 -29.53 7.60 -3.26
CA LEU A 321 -28.54 8.49 -3.86
C LEU A 321 -27.33 8.64 -2.94
N THR A 322 -26.18 8.92 -3.52
CA THR A 322 -25.00 9.30 -2.71
C THR A 322 -25.26 10.60 -1.97
N THR A 323 -24.71 10.75 -0.77
CA THR A 323 -24.88 11.96 0.05
C THR A 323 -24.49 13.23 -0.72
N ALA A 324 -23.45 13.16 -1.55
CA ALA A 324 -23.03 14.29 -2.36
C ALA A 324 -24.05 14.63 -3.47
N SER A 325 -24.67 13.63 -4.11
CA SER A 325 -25.70 13.86 -5.12
C SER A 325 -26.93 14.53 -4.51
N LEU A 326 -27.38 14.08 -3.33
CA LEU A 326 -28.45 14.72 -2.57
C LEU A 326 -28.13 16.19 -2.22
N PHE A 327 -26.91 16.45 -1.76
CA PHE A 327 -26.44 17.79 -1.45
C PHE A 327 -26.58 18.72 -2.67
N PHE A 328 -26.13 18.27 -3.84
CA PHE A 328 -26.21 19.09 -5.06
C PHE A 328 -27.63 19.27 -5.56
N GLU A 329 -28.46 18.24 -5.47
CA GLU A 329 -29.88 18.33 -5.84
C GLU A 329 -30.64 19.35 -4.98
N LYS A 330 -30.42 19.32 -3.66
CA LYS A 330 -31.06 20.24 -2.72
C LYS A 330 -30.65 21.69 -2.93
N ILE A 331 -29.39 21.95 -3.26
CA ILE A 331 -28.87 23.32 -3.38
C ILE A 331 -29.15 23.90 -4.76
N PHE A 332 -28.86 23.16 -5.81
CA PHE A 332 -28.90 23.67 -7.17
C PHE A 332 -30.19 23.31 -7.91
N GLY A 333 -30.92 22.29 -7.46
CA GLY A 333 -32.23 21.91 -8.01
C GLY A 333 -32.22 21.60 -9.51
N ASN A 334 -31.02 21.36 -10.10
CA ASN A 334 -30.84 21.25 -11.53
C ASN A 334 -30.09 19.93 -11.88
N SER A 335 -30.65 19.17 -12.79
CA SER A 335 -30.04 17.96 -13.31
C SER A 335 -28.64 18.19 -13.94
N GLY A 336 -28.40 19.38 -14.49
CA GLY A 336 -27.10 19.75 -15.05
C GLY A 336 -25.98 19.85 -13.97
N ALA A 337 -26.28 20.45 -12.81
CA ALA A 337 -25.33 20.56 -11.71
C ALA A 337 -25.01 19.19 -11.12
N VAL A 338 -26.01 18.31 -10.98
CA VAL A 338 -25.82 16.92 -10.52
C VAL A 338 -24.94 16.12 -11.50
N ARG A 339 -25.16 16.27 -12.80
CA ARG A 339 -24.32 15.64 -13.83
C ARG A 339 -22.88 16.15 -13.78
N GLY A 340 -22.67 17.46 -13.60
CA GLY A 340 -21.35 18.05 -13.42
C GLY A 340 -20.62 17.49 -12.18
N LEU A 341 -21.32 17.33 -11.05
CA LEU A 341 -20.75 16.68 -9.87
C LEU A 341 -20.39 15.22 -10.13
N ASN A 342 -21.28 14.44 -10.74
CA ASN A 342 -21.02 13.06 -11.06
C ASN A 342 -19.75 12.91 -11.94
N PHE A 343 -19.53 13.85 -12.88
CA PHE A 343 -18.29 13.91 -13.65
C PHE A 343 -17.06 14.15 -12.75
N LEU A 344 -17.13 15.10 -11.82
CA LEU A 344 -16.04 15.37 -10.87
C LEU A 344 -15.77 14.17 -9.96
N ILE A 345 -16.80 13.47 -9.49
CA ILE A 345 -16.67 12.24 -8.69
C ILE A 345 -16.04 11.11 -9.53
N ALA A 346 -16.46 10.95 -10.79
CA ALA A 346 -15.86 10.00 -11.71
C ALA A 346 -14.37 10.29 -11.96
N LEU A 347 -14.01 11.55 -12.17
CA LEU A 347 -12.62 12.00 -12.30
C LEU A 347 -11.83 11.75 -10.99
N ALA A 348 -12.45 12.00 -9.84
CA ALA A 348 -11.86 11.69 -8.55
C ALA A 348 -11.60 10.19 -8.38
N SER A 349 -12.55 9.34 -8.77
CA SER A 349 -12.41 7.88 -8.73
C SER A 349 -11.33 7.39 -9.70
N PHE A 350 -11.21 8.00 -10.89
CA PHE A 350 -10.15 7.71 -11.85
C PHE A 350 -8.75 8.01 -11.29
N GLY A 351 -8.58 9.17 -10.65
CA GLY A 351 -7.31 9.50 -9.99
C GLY A 351 -6.98 8.57 -8.82
N ASN A 352 -8.00 8.16 -8.04
CA ASN A 352 -7.81 7.14 -6.99
C ASN A 352 -7.28 5.84 -7.59
N MET A 353 -7.88 5.37 -8.67
CA MET A 353 -7.48 4.15 -9.37
C MET A 353 -6.02 4.22 -9.85
N ILE A 354 -5.58 5.34 -10.43
CA ILE A 354 -4.18 5.56 -10.83
C ILE A 354 -3.24 5.46 -9.62
N ALA A 355 -3.57 6.14 -8.52
CA ALA A 355 -2.76 6.12 -7.30
C ALA A 355 -2.64 4.71 -6.70
N VAL A 356 -3.73 3.93 -6.69
CA VAL A 356 -3.76 2.53 -6.27
C VAL A 356 -2.85 1.66 -7.15
N ILE A 357 -2.97 1.78 -8.48
CA ILE A 357 -2.16 1.00 -9.43
C ILE A 357 -0.68 1.31 -9.26
N ILE A 358 -0.30 2.57 -9.04
CA ILE A 358 1.08 2.95 -8.75
C ILE A 358 1.59 2.18 -7.51
N GLY A 359 0.92 2.28 -6.38
CA GLY A 359 1.33 1.60 -5.15
C GLY A 359 1.39 0.07 -5.30
N LEU A 360 0.34 -0.52 -5.89
CA LEU A 360 0.22 -1.96 -6.08
C LEU A 360 1.32 -2.51 -7.02
N SER A 361 1.66 -1.78 -8.07
CA SER A 361 2.72 -2.19 -9.00
C SER A 361 4.09 -2.28 -8.33
N ARG A 362 4.40 -1.39 -7.37
CA ARG A 362 5.66 -1.44 -6.59
C ARG A 362 5.65 -2.63 -5.65
N ARG A 363 4.51 -2.94 -5.06
CA ARG A 363 4.32 -4.10 -4.20
C ARG A 363 4.54 -5.42 -4.96
N ILE A 364 3.95 -5.57 -6.14
CA ILE A 364 4.13 -6.75 -6.99
C ILE A 364 5.59 -6.84 -7.49
N ARG A 365 6.19 -5.71 -7.88
CA ARG A 365 7.61 -5.67 -8.26
C ARG A 365 8.51 -6.17 -7.13
N GLU A 366 8.22 -5.77 -5.89
CA GLU A 366 8.98 -6.23 -4.73
C GLU A 366 8.80 -7.74 -4.51
N CYS A 367 7.60 -8.29 -4.67
CA CYS A 367 7.39 -9.74 -4.66
C CYS A 367 8.25 -10.45 -5.74
N GLY A 368 8.38 -9.83 -6.92
CA GLY A 368 9.26 -10.31 -7.99
C GLY A 368 10.74 -10.26 -7.58
N ARG A 369 11.19 -9.18 -6.91
CA ARG A 369 12.56 -9.05 -6.39
C ARG A 369 12.89 -10.08 -5.32
N GLN A 370 11.90 -10.50 -4.54
CA GLN A 370 12.05 -11.58 -3.56
C GLN A 370 12.17 -12.96 -4.21
N GLY A 371 11.98 -13.08 -5.52
CA GLY A 371 12.09 -14.33 -6.26
C GLY A 371 10.89 -15.27 -6.14
N VAL A 372 9.80 -14.86 -5.46
CA VAL A 372 8.60 -15.71 -5.28
C VAL A 372 7.75 -15.82 -6.54
N LEU A 373 7.95 -14.92 -7.50
CA LEU A 373 7.31 -14.97 -8.81
C LEU A 373 8.26 -15.58 -9.86
N PRO A 374 7.75 -16.44 -10.77
CA PRO A 374 8.57 -16.98 -11.85
C PRO A 374 9.05 -15.86 -12.79
N TRP A 375 10.16 -16.07 -13.49
CA TRP A 375 10.75 -15.09 -14.42
C TRP A 375 11.05 -13.73 -13.78
N THR A 376 11.88 -13.70 -12.76
CA THR A 376 12.25 -12.51 -11.97
C THR A 376 12.57 -11.28 -12.84
N LYS A 377 13.32 -11.47 -13.96
CA LYS A 377 13.64 -10.39 -14.91
C LYS A 377 12.41 -9.68 -15.45
N PHE A 378 11.32 -10.38 -15.72
CA PHE A 378 10.06 -9.81 -16.22
C PHE A 378 9.41 -8.87 -15.20
N TRP A 379 9.37 -9.28 -13.92
CA TRP A 379 8.71 -8.51 -12.87
C TRP A 379 9.50 -7.29 -12.42
N VAL A 380 10.83 -7.40 -12.47
CA VAL A 380 11.75 -6.36 -11.97
C VAL A 380 12.13 -5.37 -13.05
N SER A 381 12.08 -5.78 -14.32
CA SER A 381 12.45 -4.93 -15.47
C SER A 381 11.63 -3.65 -15.53
N THR A 382 12.32 -2.55 -15.82
CA THR A 382 11.72 -1.23 -16.11
C THR A 382 11.83 -0.84 -17.58
N LYS A 383 12.44 -1.69 -18.43
CA LYS A 383 12.58 -1.44 -19.88
C LYS A 383 11.27 -1.81 -20.61
N PRO A 384 10.89 -1.12 -21.74
CA PRO A 384 11.64 -0.04 -22.41
C PRO A 384 11.33 1.36 -21.86
N PHE A 385 10.21 1.59 -21.15
CA PHE A 385 9.68 2.92 -20.86
C PHE A 385 10.10 3.49 -19.49
N GLY A 386 10.94 2.79 -18.72
CA GLY A 386 11.25 3.18 -17.33
C GLY A 386 10.10 2.92 -16.36
N THR A 387 9.18 2.01 -16.70
CA THR A 387 7.97 1.69 -15.94
C THR A 387 7.86 0.19 -15.67
N THR A 388 7.09 -0.20 -14.68
CA THR A 388 6.93 -1.60 -14.23
C THR A 388 5.89 -2.32 -15.08
N LEU A 389 6.22 -2.69 -16.33
CA LEU A 389 5.27 -3.29 -17.28
C LEU A 389 4.70 -4.63 -16.82
N GLY A 390 5.53 -5.53 -16.29
CA GLY A 390 5.08 -6.84 -15.79
C GLY A 390 3.99 -6.73 -14.71
N PRO A 391 4.24 -5.97 -13.63
CA PRO A 391 3.22 -5.66 -12.65
C PRO A 391 1.94 -5.04 -13.23
N TYR A 392 2.03 -4.08 -14.14
CA TYR A 392 0.83 -3.49 -14.76
C TYR A 392 0.01 -4.50 -15.57
N ALA A 393 0.68 -5.40 -16.30
CA ALA A 393 0.00 -6.42 -17.09
C ALA A 393 -0.80 -7.38 -16.21
N ILE A 394 -0.24 -7.87 -15.11
CA ILE A 394 -0.97 -8.77 -14.20
C ILE A 394 -2.10 -8.06 -13.46
N ILE A 395 -1.90 -6.81 -13.05
CA ILE A 395 -2.94 -6.00 -12.43
C ILE A 395 -4.11 -5.81 -13.40
N TRP A 396 -3.82 -5.47 -14.66
CA TRP A 396 -4.85 -5.33 -15.69
C TRP A 396 -5.62 -6.63 -15.91
N PHE A 397 -4.90 -7.72 -16.09
CA PHE A 397 -5.49 -9.04 -16.37
C PHE A 397 -6.38 -9.52 -15.20
N SER A 398 -5.87 -9.45 -13.97
CA SER A 398 -6.62 -9.90 -12.80
C SER A 398 -7.85 -9.04 -12.54
N THR A 399 -7.74 -7.72 -12.66
CA THR A 399 -8.87 -6.82 -12.51
C THR A 399 -9.93 -7.02 -13.60
N THR A 400 -9.51 -7.22 -14.85
CA THR A 400 -10.41 -7.54 -15.96
C THR A 400 -11.20 -8.81 -15.67
N LEU A 401 -10.51 -9.87 -15.23
CA LEU A 401 -11.16 -11.14 -14.88
C LEU A 401 -12.22 -10.93 -13.80
N MET A 402 -11.91 -10.14 -12.78
CA MET A 402 -12.82 -9.89 -11.66
C MET A 402 -14.02 -9.01 -12.05
N ILE A 403 -13.81 -7.97 -12.87
CA ILE A 403 -14.91 -7.15 -13.41
C ILE A 403 -15.91 -8.01 -14.20
N LEU A 404 -15.42 -8.96 -14.96
CA LEU A 404 -16.27 -9.85 -15.78
C LEU A 404 -16.98 -10.91 -14.93
N ALA A 405 -16.33 -11.44 -13.88
CA ALA A 405 -16.83 -12.55 -13.09
C ALA A 405 -17.91 -12.18 -12.07
N VAL A 406 -17.89 -10.94 -11.52
CA VAL A 406 -18.75 -10.54 -10.39
C VAL A 406 -20.03 -9.84 -10.89
N PRO A 407 -21.24 -10.16 -10.34
CA PRO A 407 -22.47 -9.38 -10.57
C PRO A 407 -22.33 -7.94 -10.09
N ALA A 408 -22.97 -6.97 -10.78
CA ALA A 408 -22.76 -5.55 -10.53
C ALA A 408 -23.42 -4.99 -9.25
N GLY A 409 -24.43 -5.66 -8.68
CA GLY A 409 -25.23 -5.16 -7.54
C GLY A 409 -24.47 -5.06 -6.21
N ASP A 410 -24.46 -6.13 -5.42
CA ASP A 410 -23.81 -6.17 -4.08
C ASP A 410 -22.28 -6.21 -4.13
N ALA A 411 -21.72 -6.29 -5.35
CA ALA A 411 -20.29 -6.49 -5.58
C ALA A 411 -19.43 -5.42 -4.92
N PHE A 412 -19.83 -4.16 -4.98
CA PHE A 412 -19.08 -3.05 -4.39
C PHE A 412 -18.93 -3.18 -2.87
N THR A 413 -20.05 -3.40 -2.18
CA THR A 413 -20.09 -3.56 -0.71
C THR A 413 -19.29 -4.80 -0.29
N PHE A 414 -19.56 -5.94 -0.93
CA PHE A 414 -18.89 -7.21 -0.64
C PHE A 414 -17.37 -7.15 -0.83
N ILE A 415 -16.89 -6.55 -1.93
CA ILE A 415 -15.46 -6.48 -2.23
C ILE A 415 -14.72 -5.55 -1.27
N ASN A 416 -15.32 -4.41 -0.93
CA ASN A 416 -14.73 -3.52 0.06
C ASN A 416 -14.59 -4.23 1.41
N ASP A 417 -15.64 -4.91 1.84
CA ASP A 417 -15.67 -5.58 3.12
C ASP A 417 -14.76 -6.83 3.13
N LEU A 418 -14.63 -7.52 1.98
CA LEU A 418 -13.72 -8.65 1.81
C LEU A 418 -12.27 -8.31 2.14
N SER A 419 -11.83 -7.08 1.85
CA SER A 419 -10.47 -6.64 2.10
C SER A 419 -10.17 -6.37 3.59
N ILE A 420 -11.19 -6.20 4.43
CA ILE A 420 -11.04 -5.76 5.83
C ILE A 420 -10.28 -6.79 6.65
N ILE A 421 -10.69 -8.06 6.60
CA ILE A 421 -10.07 -9.14 7.40
C ILE A 421 -8.60 -9.34 7.03
N PRO A 422 -8.21 -9.50 5.76
CA PRO A 422 -6.79 -9.60 5.40
C PRO A 422 -5.98 -8.36 5.80
N ASN A 423 -6.50 -7.16 5.56
CA ASN A 423 -5.81 -5.93 5.92
C ASN A 423 -5.65 -5.78 7.44
N ALA A 424 -6.68 -6.09 8.23
CA ALA A 424 -6.59 -6.07 9.68
C ALA A 424 -5.57 -7.10 10.21
N ALA A 425 -5.55 -8.31 9.64
CA ALA A 425 -4.59 -9.34 10.01
C ALA A 425 -3.14 -8.91 9.72
N PHE A 426 -2.88 -8.32 8.54
CA PHE A 426 -1.55 -7.83 8.20
C PHE A 426 -1.13 -6.61 9.02
N ASN A 427 -2.03 -5.66 9.26
CA ASN A 427 -1.74 -4.51 10.12
C ASN A 427 -1.48 -4.92 11.57
N LEU A 428 -2.22 -5.91 12.08
CA LEU A 428 -1.95 -6.51 13.40
C LEU A 428 -0.57 -7.17 13.42
N ALA A 429 -0.26 -7.97 12.41
CA ALA A 429 1.04 -8.62 12.29
C ALA A 429 2.17 -7.58 12.21
N MET A 430 2.00 -6.46 11.48
CA MET A 430 2.97 -5.38 11.46
C MET A 430 3.14 -4.72 12.83
N ALA A 431 2.05 -4.38 13.52
CA ALA A 431 2.11 -3.75 14.83
C ALA A 431 2.83 -4.63 15.87
N LEU A 432 2.58 -5.94 15.84
CA LEU A 432 3.31 -6.92 16.66
C LEU A 432 4.76 -7.08 16.17
N GLY A 433 4.96 -7.08 14.86
CA GLY A 433 6.26 -7.22 14.20
C GLY A 433 7.27 -6.13 14.59
N ILE A 434 6.81 -4.91 14.89
CA ILE A 434 7.68 -3.85 15.42
C ILE A 434 8.41 -4.30 16.68
N TYR A 435 7.70 -4.95 17.63
CA TYR A 435 8.33 -5.43 18.85
C TYR A 435 9.37 -6.52 18.56
N VAL A 436 9.10 -7.38 17.57
CA VAL A 436 10.04 -8.42 17.13
C VAL A 436 11.29 -7.78 16.52
N VAL A 437 11.12 -6.80 15.64
CA VAL A 437 12.25 -6.08 15.02
C VAL A 437 13.05 -5.30 16.06
N ARG A 438 12.38 -4.58 16.96
CA ARG A 438 13.03 -3.86 18.07
C ARG A 438 13.87 -4.81 18.95
N TRP A 439 13.32 -5.97 19.29
CA TRP A 439 14.03 -6.98 20.10
C TRP A 439 15.26 -7.51 19.37
N ARG A 440 15.14 -7.84 18.08
CA ARG A 440 16.27 -8.33 17.26
C ARG A 440 17.38 -7.28 17.14
N ARG A 441 17.00 -6.04 16.81
CA ARG A 441 17.95 -4.90 16.69
C ARG A 441 18.71 -4.66 17.98
N LYS A 442 17.99 -4.69 19.13
CA LYS A 442 18.62 -4.56 20.45
C LYS A 442 19.62 -5.70 20.69
N ARG A 443 19.29 -6.92 20.30
CA ARG A 443 20.16 -8.10 20.42
C ARG A 443 21.41 -8.03 19.54
N ALA A 444 21.28 -7.42 18.38
CA ALA A 444 22.36 -7.19 17.42
C ALA A 444 23.14 -5.88 17.69
N ASN A 445 22.86 -5.17 18.79
CA ASN A 445 23.48 -3.89 19.15
C ASN A 445 23.43 -2.83 18.03
N LEU A 446 22.39 -2.86 17.18
CA LEU A 446 22.22 -1.90 16.08
C LEU A 446 21.75 -0.54 16.61
N PRO A 447 22.12 0.58 15.95
CA PRO A 447 21.74 1.92 16.35
C PRO A 447 20.21 2.12 16.36
N GLU A 448 19.73 3.04 17.20
CA GLU A 448 18.31 3.39 17.20
C GLU A 448 17.90 4.04 15.86
N PRO A 449 16.66 3.78 15.41
CA PRO A 449 16.16 4.34 14.15
C PRO A 449 15.95 5.86 14.28
N GLU A 450 15.92 6.55 13.14
CA GLU A 450 15.61 7.98 13.07
C GLU A 450 14.20 8.32 13.62
N PHE A 451 13.27 7.38 13.53
CA PHE A 451 11.92 7.49 14.06
C PHE A 451 11.52 6.21 14.82
N LYS A 452 10.90 6.38 15.98
CA LYS A 452 10.39 5.30 16.83
C LYS A 452 8.99 5.64 17.31
N ALA A 453 8.01 4.81 17.03
CA ALA A 453 6.62 5.00 17.47
C ALA A 453 6.49 4.76 18.97
N TRP A 454 5.61 5.49 19.62
CA TRP A 454 5.35 5.31 21.06
C TRP A 454 4.58 4.02 21.30
N HIS A 455 4.84 3.37 22.43
CA HIS A 455 4.17 2.13 22.80
C HIS A 455 2.65 2.27 22.88
N VAL A 456 2.14 3.41 23.38
CA VAL A 456 0.69 3.70 23.45
C VAL A 456 0.07 3.71 22.06
N VAL A 457 0.75 4.28 21.07
CA VAL A 457 0.30 4.33 19.66
C VAL A 457 0.20 2.94 19.07
N ILE A 458 1.22 2.10 19.28
CA ILE A 458 1.26 0.73 18.81
C ILE A 458 0.17 -0.11 19.49
N LEU A 459 -0.01 0.03 20.81
CA LEU A 459 -1.03 -0.69 21.57
C LEU A 459 -2.44 -0.33 21.09
N PHE A 460 -2.71 0.97 20.89
CA PHE A 460 -3.99 1.42 20.34
C PHE A 460 -4.24 0.81 18.94
N ASN A 461 -3.23 0.78 18.08
CA ASN A 461 -3.34 0.14 16.78
C ASN A 461 -3.67 -1.36 16.91
N ILE A 462 -2.96 -2.09 17.79
CA ILE A 462 -3.23 -3.51 18.05
C ILE A 462 -4.69 -3.73 18.50
N LEU A 463 -5.19 -2.94 19.43
CA LEU A 463 -6.56 -3.08 19.95
C LEU A 463 -7.60 -2.87 18.83
N ILE A 464 -7.39 -1.89 17.97
CA ILE A 464 -8.29 -1.65 16.86
C ILE A 464 -8.25 -2.77 15.82
N GLN A 465 -7.07 -3.28 15.47
CA GLN A 465 -6.98 -4.40 14.53
C GLN A 465 -7.66 -5.66 15.11
N LEU A 466 -7.53 -5.89 16.42
CA LEU A 466 -8.27 -6.97 17.11
C LEU A 466 -9.79 -6.75 17.05
N TYR A 467 -10.25 -5.52 17.29
CA TYR A 467 -11.66 -5.16 17.14
C TYR A 467 -12.16 -5.49 15.72
N LEU A 468 -11.43 -5.10 14.69
CA LEU A 468 -11.78 -5.36 13.29
C LEU A 468 -11.79 -6.85 12.91
N LEU A 469 -11.04 -7.70 13.61
CA LEU A 469 -11.05 -9.15 13.39
C LEU A 469 -12.19 -9.87 14.16
N VAL A 470 -12.61 -9.32 15.29
CA VAL A 470 -13.63 -9.97 16.17
C VAL A 470 -15.04 -9.51 15.82
N MET A 471 -15.24 -8.22 15.62
CA MET A 471 -16.60 -7.64 15.44
C MET A 471 -17.33 -8.07 14.16
N PRO A 472 -16.68 -8.46 13.05
CA PRO A 472 -17.37 -9.04 11.90
C PRO A 472 -18.27 -10.23 12.19
N TRP A 473 -18.04 -10.92 13.31
CA TRP A 473 -18.81 -12.09 13.72
C TRP A 473 -20.05 -11.74 14.54
N TYR A 474 -20.22 -10.47 14.93
CA TYR A 474 -21.41 -10.03 15.65
C TYR A 474 -22.60 -9.87 14.68
N PRO A 475 -23.72 -10.57 14.88
CA PRO A 475 -24.85 -10.57 13.95
C PRO A 475 -25.60 -9.23 13.95
N PRO A 476 -26.21 -8.82 12.83
CA PRO A 476 -27.12 -7.69 12.77
C PRO A 476 -28.43 -7.95 13.53
N GLU A 477 -29.08 -6.88 13.97
CA GLU A 477 -30.43 -6.96 14.52
C GLU A 477 -31.41 -7.34 13.39
N GLY A 478 -32.20 -8.37 13.59
CA GLY A 478 -33.09 -8.93 12.55
C GLY A 478 -32.62 -10.25 11.95
N GLY A 479 -31.45 -10.76 12.37
CA GLY A 479 -30.98 -12.11 12.01
C GLY A 479 -29.87 -12.14 10.97
N GLN A 480 -29.51 -13.35 10.56
CA GLN A 480 -28.30 -13.59 9.75
C GLN A 480 -28.33 -13.02 8.32
N TYR A 481 -29.49 -12.62 7.84
CA TYR A 481 -29.69 -12.08 6.48
C TYR A 481 -30.16 -10.61 6.48
N ALA A 482 -30.11 -9.94 7.63
CA ALA A 482 -30.53 -8.55 7.78
C ALA A 482 -29.37 -7.53 7.63
N GLY A 483 -28.26 -7.95 7.00
CA GLY A 483 -27.09 -7.10 6.78
C GLY A 483 -27.21 -6.22 5.52
N ASP A 484 -26.13 -5.54 5.18
CA ASP A 484 -26.01 -4.62 4.04
C ASP A 484 -25.96 -5.34 2.66
N VAL A 485 -26.02 -6.67 2.66
CA VAL A 485 -25.94 -7.53 1.47
C VAL A 485 -27.09 -8.52 1.45
N SER A 486 -27.49 -8.98 0.25
CA SER A 486 -28.61 -9.90 0.05
C SER A 486 -28.35 -11.34 0.53
N PHE A 487 -27.14 -11.65 0.95
CA PHE A 487 -26.71 -12.95 1.47
C PHE A 487 -26.26 -12.87 2.93
N TRP A 488 -25.76 -13.97 3.49
CA TRP A 488 -25.31 -14.03 4.89
C TRP A 488 -24.29 -12.92 5.23
N TYR A 489 -24.55 -12.13 6.28
CA TYR A 489 -23.78 -10.93 6.65
C TYR A 489 -22.28 -11.18 6.85
N ALA A 490 -21.87 -12.35 7.34
CA ALA A 490 -20.47 -12.67 7.62
C ALA A 490 -19.73 -13.32 6.41
N THR A 491 -20.37 -13.43 5.24
CA THR A 491 -19.76 -14.06 4.05
C THR A 491 -18.43 -13.43 3.66
N TYR A 492 -18.30 -12.11 3.77
CA TYR A 492 -17.06 -11.41 3.47
C TYR A 492 -15.93 -11.78 4.44
N ALA A 493 -16.25 -12.01 5.71
CA ALA A 493 -15.26 -12.40 6.71
C ALA A 493 -14.75 -13.83 6.46
N VAL A 494 -15.67 -14.76 6.20
CA VAL A 494 -15.32 -16.16 5.85
C VAL A 494 -14.53 -16.21 4.54
N ALA A 495 -14.95 -15.46 3.52
CA ALA A 495 -14.25 -15.39 2.25
C ALA A 495 -12.85 -14.77 2.41
N GLY A 496 -12.69 -13.71 3.22
CA GLY A 496 -11.41 -13.10 3.54
C GLY A 496 -10.45 -14.07 4.24
N ILE A 497 -10.92 -14.82 5.23
CA ILE A 497 -10.15 -15.90 5.86
C ILE A 497 -9.84 -17.01 4.86
N GLY A 498 -10.80 -17.38 4.02
CA GLY A 498 -10.63 -18.37 2.96
C GLY A 498 -9.50 -18.00 2.00
N ILE A 499 -9.39 -16.72 1.61
CA ILE A 499 -8.28 -16.21 0.79
C ILE A 499 -6.93 -16.36 1.51
N LEU A 500 -6.85 -15.96 2.79
CA LEU A 500 -5.62 -16.11 3.57
C LEU A 500 -5.20 -17.58 3.71
N LEU A 501 -6.16 -18.46 3.97
CA LEU A 501 -5.91 -19.91 4.05
C LEU A 501 -5.48 -20.47 2.69
N ALA A 502 -6.11 -20.06 1.60
CA ALA A 502 -5.71 -20.47 0.24
C ALA A 502 -4.27 -20.03 -0.07
N CYS A 503 -3.89 -18.81 0.31
CA CYS A 503 -2.51 -18.33 0.18
C CYS A 503 -1.54 -19.18 1.03
N ALA A 504 -1.90 -19.52 2.27
CA ALA A 504 -1.08 -20.35 3.13
C ALA A 504 -0.94 -21.78 2.59
N ILE A 505 -2.04 -22.37 2.09
CA ILE A 505 -2.04 -23.70 1.44
C ILE A 505 -1.17 -23.66 0.18
N TYR A 506 -1.35 -22.66 -0.70
CA TYR A 506 -0.52 -22.49 -1.88
C TYR A 506 0.97 -22.39 -1.52
N TYR A 507 1.31 -21.57 -0.52
CA TYR A 507 2.67 -21.44 -0.02
C TYR A 507 3.22 -22.79 0.47
N TRP A 508 2.45 -23.52 1.27
CA TRP A 508 2.88 -24.83 1.78
C TRP A 508 3.14 -25.83 0.65
N PHE A 509 2.22 -25.89 -0.34
CA PHE A 509 2.42 -26.72 -1.54
C PHE A 509 3.70 -26.34 -2.28
N TRP A 510 3.86 -25.08 -2.57
CA TRP A 510 4.95 -24.58 -3.40
C TRP A 510 6.30 -24.64 -2.69
N ALA A 511 6.38 -24.26 -1.41
CA ALA A 511 7.64 -24.16 -0.69
C ALA A 511 8.11 -25.47 -0.05
N PHE A 512 7.19 -26.40 0.27
CA PHE A 512 7.53 -27.61 1.01
C PHE A 512 7.13 -28.89 0.29
N LEU A 513 5.88 -29.01 -0.18
CA LEU A 513 5.37 -30.28 -0.69
C LEU A 513 5.97 -30.64 -2.05
N ILE A 514 5.95 -29.71 -3.01
CA ILE A 514 6.52 -29.93 -4.35
C ILE A 514 8.05 -30.19 -4.29
N PRO A 515 8.86 -29.41 -3.54
CA PRO A 515 10.27 -29.71 -3.35
C PRO A 515 10.52 -31.10 -2.79
N LYS A 516 9.80 -31.48 -1.73
CA LYS A 516 9.90 -32.80 -1.12
C LYS A 516 9.60 -33.95 -2.09
N TRP A 517 8.55 -33.79 -2.91
CA TRP A 517 8.20 -34.82 -3.91
C TRP A 517 9.19 -34.95 -5.05
N ARG A 518 9.84 -33.83 -5.40
CA ARG A 518 10.79 -33.79 -6.52
C ARG A 518 12.27 -33.92 -6.11
N GLY A 519 12.58 -34.09 -4.82
CA GLY A 519 13.92 -34.29 -4.30
C GLY A 519 14.84 -33.07 -4.47
N TYR A 520 14.31 -31.84 -4.26
CA TYR A 520 15.11 -30.63 -4.27
C TYR A 520 14.72 -29.69 -3.11
N LYS A 521 15.62 -28.79 -2.75
CA LYS A 521 15.31 -27.67 -1.85
C LYS A 521 15.38 -26.35 -2.60
N LEU A 522 14.52 -25.43 -2.20
CA LEU A 522 14.59 -24.05 -2.68
C LEU A 522 15.72 -23.33 -1.94
N ARG A 523 16.62 -22.72 -2.69
CA ARG A 523 17.68 -21.86 -2.20
C ARG A 523 17.59 -20.50 -2.85
N GLN A 524 17.94 -19.49 -2.10
CA GLN A 524 17.95 -18.11 -2.56
C GLN A 524 19.35 -17.80 -3.10
N GLU A 525 19.42 -17.26 -4.28
CA GLU A 525 20.62 -16.74 -4.92
C GLU A 525 20.45 -15.25 -5.17
N LEU A 526 21.40 -14.45 -4.72
CA LEU A 526 21.38 -13.02 -4.98
C LEU A 526 21.95 -12.76 -6.37
N ILE A 527 21.14 -12.17 -7.24
CA ILE A 527 21.54 -11.80 -8.61
C ILE A 527 21.58 -10.29 -8.76
N ASN A 528 22.59 -9.79 -9.45
CA ASN A 528 22.67 -8.40 -9.87
C ASN A 528 22.07 -8.27 -11.26
N LEU A 529 21.10 -7.38 -11.40
CA LEU A 529 20.46 -7.03 -12.68
C LEU A 529 21.06 -5.73 -13.24
N ASP A 530 20.78 -5.46 -14.53
CA ASP A 530 21.19 -4.21 -15.18
C ASP A 530 20.83 -2.99 -14.33
N GLY A 531 21.78 -2.05 -14.17
CA GLY A 531 21.58 -0.81 -13.40
C GLY A 531 21.85 -0.93 -11.89
N GLY A 532 22.51 -2.00 -11.43
CA GLY A 532 22.87 -2.17 -10.01
C GLY A 532 21.69 -2.55 -9.11
N VAL A 533 20.63 -3.10 -9.69
CA VAL A 533 19.47 -3.60 -8.96
C VAL A 533 19.75 -5.01 -8.48
N GLN A 534 19.68 -5.23 -7.16
CA GLN A 534 19.74 -6.55 -6.59
C GLN A 534 18.37 -7.22 -6.57
N SER A 535 18.35 -8.52 -6.86
CA SER A 535 17.15 -9.33 -6.81
C SER A 535 17.49 -10.76 -6.38
N ASN A 536 16.57 -11.39 -5.70
CA ASN A 536 16.70 -12.79 -5.36
C ASN A 536 16.17 -13.67 -6.50
N ARG A 537 16.90 -14.73 -6.81
CA ARG A 537 16.45 -15.83 -7.65
C ARG A 537 16.32 -17.08 -6.79
N LEU A 538 15.17 -17.75 -6.88
CA LEU A 538 15.00 -19.03 -6.20
C LEU A 538 15.49 -20.15 -7.12
N THR A 539 16.56 -20.81 -6.69
CA THR A 539 17.18 -21.92 -7.39
C THR A 539 16.75 -23.24 -6.76
N LYS A 540 16.48 -24.23 -7.60
CA LYS A 540 16.14 -25.59 -7.16
C LYS A 540 17.44 -26.37 -7.06
N VAL A 541 17.89 -26.65 -5.85
CA VAL A 541 19.10 -27.39 -5.57
C VAL A 541 18.73 -28.84 -5.23
N PRO A 542 19.20 -29.86 -5.96
CA PRO A 542 18.96 -31.26 -5.63
C PRO A 542 19.38 -31.57 -4.18
N ASP A 543 18.65 -32.46 -3.50
CA ASP A 543 18.93 -32.78 -2.10
C ASP A 543 20.37 -33.27 -1.85
N ALA A 544 20.97 -33.92 -2.85
CA ALA A 544 22.35 -34.38 -2.79
C ALA A 544 23.39 -33.24 -2.82
N GLU A 545 23.06 -32.09 -3.41
CA GLU A 545 23.96 -30.95 -3.63
C GLU A 545 23.73 -29.81 -2.61
N VAL A 546 22.74 -29.97 -1.73
CA VAL A 546 22.37 -28.91 -0.78
C VAL A 546 23.50 -28.57 0.19
N ALA A 547 24.22 -29.58 0.67
CA ALA A 547 25.33 -29.35 1.61
C ALA A 547 26.48 -28.58 0.95
N GLU A 548 26.81 -28.91 -0.31
CA GLU A 548 27.81 -28.20 -1.09
C GLU A 548 27.36 -26.75 -1.38
N TRP A 549 26.10 -26.57 -1.79
CA TRP A 549 25.53 -25.22 -1.98
C TRP A 549 25.64 -24.36 -0.73
N ASP A 550 25.24 -24.90 0.42
CA ASP A 550 25.23 -24.18 1.70
C ASP A 550 26.66 -23.85 2.20
N THR A 551 27.71 -24.52 1.74
CA THR A 551 29.09 -24.14 2.04
C THR A 551 29.64 -23.06 1.12
N MET A 552 29.11 -22.94 -0.11
CA MET A 552 29.56 -21.96 -1.10
C MET A 552 28.76 -20.62 -1.03
N HIS A 553 27.65 -20.60 -0.31
CA HIS A 553 26.79 -19.41 -0.26
C HIS A 553 26.51 -19.02 1.19
N ASP A 554 26.46 -17.71 1.43
CA ASP A 554 25.99 -17.18 2.70
C ASP A 554 24.45 -17.34 2.86
N ALA A 555 23.92 -16.98 4.02
CA ALA A 555 22.49 -17.06 4.28
C ALA A 555 21.65 -16.11 3.39
N ALA A 556 22.28 -15.13 2.75
CA ALA A 556 21.69 -14.22 1.78
C ALA A 556 21.69 -14.78 0.36
N GLY A 557 22.42 -15.87 0.13
CA GLY A 557 22.61 -16.46 -1.20
C GLY A 557 23.70 -15.76 -2.03
N ARG A 558 24.65 -15.08 -1.38
CA ARG A 558 25.85 -14.55 -2.02
C ARG A 558 26.91 -15.64 -2.04
N LEU A 559 27.65 -15.75 -3.13
CA LEU A 559 28.82 -16.61 -3.19
C LEU A 559 29.86 -16.13 -2.16
N ILE A 560 30.30 -17.03 -1.31
CA ILE A 560 31.42 -16.78 -0.41
C ILE A 560 32.66 -16.90 -1.28
N GLU A 561 33.29 -15.78 -1.66
CA GLU A 561 34.60 -15.79 -2.29
C GLU A 561 35.60 -16.37 -1.29
N SER A 562 36.00 -17.63 -1.50
CA SER A 562 37.14 -18.18 -0.76
C SER A 562 38.39 -17.45 -1.21
N THR A 563 38.88 -16.52 -0.40
CA THR A 563 40.22 -15.94 -0.51
C THR A 563 41.25 -17.05 -0.23
N PHE A 564 41.36 -18.03 -1.12
CA PHE A 564 42.53 -18.85 -1.19
C PHE A 564 43.39 -18.31 -2.34
N GLU A 565 44.39 -17.51 -2.00
CA GLU A 565 45.52 -17.25 -2.85
C GLU A 565 46.13 -18.62 -3.23
N GLY A 566 46.03 -19.03 -4.47
CA GLY A 566 46.90 -20.03 -5.02
C GLY A 566 46.36 -21.15 -5.89
N GLU A 567 45.05 -21.29 -6.13
CA GLU A 567 44.58 -22.24 -7.14
C GLU A 567 43.40 -21.68 -7.93
N GLU A 568 43.62 -21.43 -9.22
CA GLU A 568 42.56 -21.19 -10.19
C GLU A 568 41.60 -22.38 -10.18
N ILE A 569 40.51 -22.30 -9.45
CA ILE A 569 39.51 -23.35 -9.48
C ILE A 569 38.75 -23.25 -10.82
N GLN A 570 39.07 -24.16 -11.72
CA GLN A 570 38.28 -24.51 -12.90
C GLN A 570 36.86 -25.04 -12.54
N VAL A 571 36.21 -24.53 -11.53
CA VAL A 571 34.86 -24.95 -11.11
C VAL A 571 33.75 -24.26 -11.94
N LEU A 572 34.08 -23.17 -12.64
CA LEU A 572 33.16 -22.50 -13.57
C LEU A 572 32.79 -23.34 -14.82
N GLY A 573 33.50 -24.47 -15.07
CA GLY A 573 33.30 -25.27 -16.28
C GLY A 573 32.26 -26.39 -16.19
N LYS A 574 31.81 -26.80 -15.01
CA LYS A 574 30.88 -27.94 -14.90
C LYS A 574 29.41 -27.60 -14.65
N ALA A 575 29.11 -26.46 -14.06
CA ALA A 575 27.71 -26.03 -13.86
C ALA A 575 27.05 -25.41 -15.11
N THR A 576 27.86 -24.96 -16.08
CA THR A 576 27.37 -24.31 -17.30
C THR A 576 27.12 -25.23 -18.48
N ARG A 577 27.36 -26.55 -18.35
CA ARG A 577 27.23 -27.50 -19.48
C ARG A 577 25.86 -28.16 -19.64
N ARG A 578 24.81 -27.73 -18.92
CA ARG A 578 23.46 -28.29 -19.08
C ARG A 578 22.32 -27.28 -19.26
N SER A 579 22.61 -26.05 -19.64
CA SER A 579 21.59 -25.18 -20.25
C SER A 579 22.18 -24.56 -21.50
N SER A 580 22.02 -25.23 -22.63
CA SER A 580 22.13 -24.60 -23.93
C SER A 580 21.00 -23.60 -24.04
N ASP A 581 21.24 -22.32 -23.83
CA ASP A 581 20.92 -21.18 -24.67
C ASP A 581 21.18 -19.88 -23.91
N ASP A 582 21.96 -19.04 -24.56
CA ASP A 582 22.11 -17.60 -24.38
C ASP A 582 22.41 -17.03 -22.97
N SER A 583 23.68 -17.00 -22.59
CA SER A 583 24.27 -15.84 -21.90
C SER A 583 25.80 -16.01 -21.79
N ARG A 584 26.51 -15.17 -22.51
CA ARG A 584 27.98 -15.03 -22.35
C ARG A 584 28.26 -14.45 -20.95
N PRO A 585 29.28 -14.94 -20.23
CA PRO A 585 29.70 -14.31 -18.98
C PRO A 585 30.37 -12.98 -19.32
N TYR A 586 29.85 -11.89 -18.75
CA TYR A 586 30.54 -10.61 -18.78
C TYR A 586 31.67 -10.65 -17.73
N ALA A 587 32.90 -10.73 -18.23
CA ALA A 587 34.09 -10.44 -17.43
C ALA A 587 34.06 -8.92 -17.08
N TYR A 588 34.15 -8.60 -15.80
CA TYR A 588 34.43 -7.26 -15.33
C TYR A 588 35.89 -6.92 -15.69
N ALA A 589 36.09 -6.15 -16.76
CA ALA A 589 37.33 -5.44 -16.97
C ALA A 589 37.27 -4.16 -16.11
N ALA A 590 38.12 -4.09 -15.10
CA ALA A 590 38.42 -2.84 -14.40
C ALA A 590 39.10 -1.88 -15.40
N ASN A 591 38.35 -0.95 -15.94
CA ASN A 591 38.93 0.20 -16.63
C ASN A 591 39.19 1.29 -15.59
N ASN A 592 40.41 1.37 -15.12
CA ASN A 592 41.01 2.57 -14.57
C ASN A 592 41.21 3.55 -15.75
N ASP A 593 40.36 4.54 -15.85
CA ASP A 593 40.60 5.70 -16.72
C ASP A 593 40.58 6.98 -15.85
N PRO A 594 41.73 7.67 -15.69
CA PRO A 594 41.84 8.84 -14.83
C PRO A 594 41.68 10.12 -15.64
N ASP A 595 40.52 10.38 -16.27
CA ASP A 595 40.26 11.70 -16.88
C ASP A 595 38.75 11.92 -17.08
N THR A 596 38.10 12.51 -16.07
CA THR A 596 36.96 13.43 -16.30
C THR A 596 36.68 14.24 -15.03
N THR A 597 37.64 15.08 -14.68
CA THR A 597 37.38 16.33 -13.96
C THR A 597 37.12 17.39 -15.02
N GLN A 598 35.86 17.74 -15.24
CA GLN A 598 35.37 19.05 -15.69
C GLN A 598 34.00 18.92 -16.32
N ALA A 599 32.97 19.32 -15.61
CA ALA A 599 31.81 20.08 -16.08
C ALA A 599 30.70 20.11 -15.03
N ALA A 600 30.88 20.91 -14.01
CA ALA A 600 29.78 21.40 -13.18
C ALA A 600 29.75 22.92 -13.37
N ALA A 601 28.95 23.39 -14.30
CA ALA A 601 28.37 24.73 -14.31
C ALA A 601 27.28 24.79 -15.41
N TYR A 602 26.15 25.42 -15.02
CA TYR A 602 25.05 25.92 -15.86
C TYR A 602 23.82 24.99 -16.04
N VAL A 603 22.79 25.55 -15.47
CA VAL A 603 21.32 25.59 -15.57
C VAL A 603 20.58 24.60 -14.73
#